data_e9a03af40c349530aacd6be4a7f65fbf
#
_entry.id   e9a03af40c349530aacd6be4a7f65fbf
#
_cell.length_a   1.000
_cell.length_b   1.000
_cell.length_c   1.000
_cell.angle_alpha   90.00
_cell.angle_beta   90.00
_cell.angle_gamma   90.00
#
_symmetry.space_group_name_H-M   'P 1'
#
loop_
_entity.id
_entity.type
_entity.pdbx_description
1 polymer ?
#
loop_
_entity_poly.entity_id
_entity_poly.type
_entity_poly.pdbx_seq_one_letter_code
_entity_poly.pdbx_strand_id
1 'polypeptide(L)'
;IYQFGRSNHYKSLEIGPGNGMFSTSFKAWAANYFIDITNGVEIPIRRMFPRQHQKYLTFYKTRKHDCYNIPQASCNFVFSWDTFVFFTQNHIQHYLHDIQRIMIPGAYGFIHYADCHYDQDLQLAKRGYWNYNTKDAMQKLIEDEGYQVVEMNTFRPTASYAIFRKP
;
A
#
# COMPACT_ATOMS: atom_id res chain seq x y z
N ILE A 1 6.89 -9.06 -3.90
CA ILE A 1 6.87 -9.36 -2.45
C ILE A 1 8.05 -10.26 -2.10
N TYR A 2 8.25 -11.38 -2.78
CA TYR A 2 9.35 -12.33 -2.48
C TYR A 2 10.77 -11.75 -2.63
N GLN A 3 10.93 -10.72 -3.42
CA GLN A 3 12.18 -10.03 -3.71
C GLN A 3 12.66 -9.17 -2.53
N PHE A 4 11.75 -8.76 -1.62
CA PHE A 4 12.02 -7.87 -0.49
C PHE A 4 12.32 -8.62 0.82
N GLY A 5 12.53 -9.92 0.75
CA GLY A 5 12.98 -10.75 1.85
C GLY A 5 11.84 -11.46 2.59
N ARG A 6 12.17 -12.65 3.07
CA ARG A 6 11.36 -13.40 4.02
C ARG A 6 12.09 -13.35 5.36
N SER A 7 11.67 -12.48 6.24
CA SER A 7 12.25 -12.46 7.58
C SER A 7 11.14 -12.52 8.62
N ASN A 8 11.29 -13.44 9.57
CA ASN A 8 10.46 -13.49 10.76
C ASN A 8 10.60 -12.25 11.66
N HIS A 9 11.45 -11.30 11.28
CA HIS A 9 11.64 -10.01 11.96
C HIS A 9 10.94 -8.84 11.25
N TYR A 10 10.47 -9.04 10.02
CA TYR A 10 9.86 -7.99 9.23
C TYR A 10 8.38 -7.77 9.58
N LYS A 11 7.97 -6.53 9.55
CA LYS A 11 6.60 -6.09 9.75
C LYS A 11 6.09 -5.42 8.49
N SER A 12 4.87 -5.77 8.08
CA SER A 12 4.20 -5.19 6.91
C SER A 12 3.04 -4.30 7.31
N LEU A 13 2.74 -3.33 6.46
CA LEU A 13 1.49 -2.59 6.43
C LEU A 13 0.81 -2.82 5.08
N GLU A 14 -0.43 -3.30 5.07
CA GLU A 14 -1.28 -3.35 3.89
C GLU A 14 -2.36 -2.28 3.99
N ILE A 15 -2.42 -1.39 2.98
CA ILE A 15 -3.41 -0.31 2.90
C ILE A 15 -4.50 -0.75 1.93
N GLY A 16 -5.75 -0.79 2.41
CA GLY A 16 -6.90 -1.24 1.65
C GLY A 16 -6.85 -2.74 1.32
N PRO A 17 -6.73 -3.63 2.32
CA PRO A 17 -6.61 -5.07 2.08
C PRO A 17 -7.87 -5.70 1.48
N GLY A 18 -9.02 -5.02 1.57
CA GLY A 18 -10.29 -5.53 1.07
C GLY A 18 -10.62 -6.91 1.64
N ASN A 19 -10.81 -7.89 0.77
CA ASN A 19 -11.09 -9.27 1.16
C ASN A 19 -9.83 -10.11 1.50
N GLY A 20 -8.64 -9.50 1.48
CA GLY A 20 -7.39 -10.16 1.87
C GLY A 20 -6.68 -10.95 0.77
N MET A 21 -6.98 -10.69 -0.49
CA MET A 21 -6.40 -11.42 -1.64
C MET A 21 -4.86 -11.50 -1.56
N PHE A 22 -4.20 -10.40 -1.22
CA PHE A 22 -2.73 -10.32 -1.11
C PHE A 22 -2.22 -10.53 0.31
N SER A 23 -3.08 -10.36 1.32
CA SER A 23 -2.72 -10.41 2.74
C SER A 23 -2.00 -11.72 3.13
N THR A 24 -2.36 -12.83 2.51
CA THR A 24 -1.75 -14.13 2.78
C THR A 24 -0.29 -14.23 2.34
N SER A 25 0.18 -13.35 1.47
CA SER A 25 1.58 -13.28 1.07
C SER A 25 2.51 -12.87 2.21
N PHE A 26 1.96 -12.29 3.27
CA PHE A 26 2.70 -11.82 4.44
C PHE A 26 2.67 -12.79 5.64
N LYS A 27 2.17 -14.02 5.48
CA LYS A 27 2.06 -15.01 6.57
C LYS A 27 3.37 -15.35 7.27
N ALA A 28 4.50 -15.20 6.59
CA ALA A 28 5.82 -15.50 7.15
C ALA A 28 6.47 -14.31 7.87
N TRP A 29 5.76 -13.18 8.00
CA TRP A 29 6.29 -11.95 8.60
C TRP A 29 5.98 -11.89 10.09
N ALA A 30 6.81 -11.17 10.86
CA ALA A 30 6.72 -11.11 12.32
C ALA A 30 5.40 -10.47 12.80
N ALA A 31 4.92 -9.45 12.09
CA ALA A 31 3.63 -8.82 12.34
C ALA A 31 3.08 -8.22 11.05
N ASN A 32 1.76 -8.13 10.98
CA ASN A 32 1.08 -7.55 9.84
C ASN A 32 0.08 -6.51 10.34
N TYR A 33 0.22 -5.30 9.86
CA TYR A 33 -0.71 -4.21 10.06
C TYR A 33 -1.62 -4.09 8.83
N PHE A 34 -2.88 -3.88 9.06
CA PHE A 34 -3.89 -3.66 8.03
C PHE A 34 -4.63 -2.36 8.33
N ILE A 35 -4.82 -1.53 7.34
CA ILE A 35 -5.62 -0.31 7.47
C ILE A 35 -6.64 -0.23 6.34
N ASP A 36 -7.88 0.04 6.69
CA ASP A 36 -8.99 0.19 5.75
C ASP A 36 -9.97 1.26 6.25
N ILE A 37 -10.80 1.77 5.34
CA ILE A 37 -11.91 2.66 5.67
C ILE A 37 -13.08 1.92 6.34
N THR A 38 -13.13 0.59 6.18
CA THR A 38 -14.18 -0.26 6.76
C THR A 38 -13.66 -1.14 7.89
N ASN A 39 -14.53 -1.51 8.82
CA ASN A 39 -14.23 -2.51 9.85
C ASN A 39 -14.42 -3.96 9.36
N GLY A 40 -14.99 -4.15 8.17
CA GLY A 40 -15.36 -5.46 7.64
C GLY A 40 -14.20 -6.36 7.23
N VAL A 41 -13.00 -5.81 7.09
CA VAL A 41 -11.82 -6.53 6.58
C VAL A 41 -11.20 -7.49 7.59
N GLU A 42 -11.38 -7.28 8.88
CA GLU A 42 -10.71 -8.05 9.94
C GLU A 42 -11.09 -9.53 9.94
N ILE A 43 -12.38 -9.82 9.93
CA ILE A 43 -12.87 -11.21 10.05
C ILE A 43 -12.42 -12.10 8.88
N PRO A 44 -12.61 -11.70 7.60
CA PRO A 44 -12.15 -12.50 6.47
C PRO A 44 -10.64 -12.69 6.49
N ILE A 45 -9.87 -11.64 6.77
CA ILE A 45 -8.39 -11.74 6.78
C ILE A 45 -7.92 -12.66 7.91
N ARG A 46 -8.42 -12.53 9.14
CA ARG A 46 -8.05 -13.43 10.23
C ARG A 46 -8.25 -14.89 9.91
N ARG A 47 -9.35 -15.24 9.21
CA ARG A 47 -9.66 -16.62 8.80
C ARG A 47 -8.64 -17.20 7.82
N MET A 48 -7.93 -16.36 7.07
CA MET A 48 -6.91 -16.79 6.11
C MET A 48 -5.57 -17.11 6.75
N PHE A 49 -5.34 -16.65 8.00
CA PHE A 49 -4.09 -16.84 8.71
C PHE A 49 -4.20 -18.02 9.71
N PRO A 50 -3.11 -18.80 9.91
CA PRO A 50 -3.07 -19.84 10.94
C PRO A 50 -3.37 -19.25 12.32
N ARG A 51 -4.07 -20.03 13.19
CA ARG A 51 -4.47 -19.55 14.52
C ARG A 51 -3.32 -18.97 15.35
N GLN A 52 -2.16 -19.62 15.33
CA GLN A 52 -0.96 -19.15 16.03
C GLN A 52 -0.44 -17.80 15.50
N HIS A 53 -0.78 -17.43 14.27
CA HIS A 53 -0.34 -16.18 13.64
C HIS A 53 -1.29 -15.02 13.90
N GLN A 54 -2.55 -15.30 14.22
CA GLN A 54 -3.60 -14.27 14.34
C GLN A 54 -3.30 -13.22 15.44
N LYS A 55 -2.52 -13.57 16.45
CA LYS A 55 -2.07 -12.64 17.50
C LYS A 55 -1.11 -11.54 17.00
N TYR A 56 -0.52 -11.71 15.83
CA TYR A 56 0.39 -10.74 15.21
C TYR A 56 -0.29 -9.88 14.14
N LEU A 57 -1.61 -10.02 13.96
CA LEU A 57 -2.40 -9.22 13.04
C LEU A 57 -3.03 -8.05 13.81
N THR A 58 -2.77 -6.84 13.34
CA THR A 58 -3.37 -5.63 13.91
C THR A 58 -4.14 -4.88 12.84
N PHE A 59 -5.37 -4.50 13.15
CA PHE A 59 -6.26 -3.83 12.21
C PHE A 59 -6.52 -2.40 12.70
N TYR A 60 -6.40 -1.46 11.78
CA TYR A 60 -6.66 -0.06 12.00
C TYR A 60 -7.76 0.43 11.06
N LYS A 61 -8.51 1.40 11.50
CA LYS A 61 -9.47 2.11 10.66
C LYS A 61 -8.94 3.49 10.34
N THR A 62 -8.81 3.81 9.05
CA THR A 62 -8.55 5.19 8.63
C THR A 62 -9.83 6.02 8.67
N ARG A 63 -9.69 7.31 8.92
CA ARG A 63 -10.81 8.28 8.92
C ARG A 63 -10.72 9.26 7.75
N LYS A 64 -9.50 9.63 7.34
CA LYS A 64 -9.24 10.71 6.37
C LYS A 64 -7.98 10.44 5.55
N HIS A 65 -7.82 9.26 4.98
CA HIS A 65 -6.62 8.93 4.18
C HIS A 65 -5.31 9.08 4.98
N ASP A 66 -5.30 8.58 6.20
CA ASP A 66 -4.19 8.67 7.15
C ASP A 66 -3.86 7.30 7.77
N CYS A 67 -2.65 7.22 8.31
CA CYS A 67 -2.14 6.07 9.05
C CYS A 67 -1.71 6.45 10.48
N TYR A 68 -2.25 7.51 11.05
CA TYR A 68 -1.78 8.13 12.29
C TYR A 68 -1.72 7.19 13.49
N ASN A 69 -2.60 6.18 13.54
CA ASN A 69 -2.66 5.20 14.63
C ASN A 69 -1.55 4.13 14.57
N ILE A 70 -0.83 4.04 13.46
CA ILE A 70 0.23 3.04 13.29
C ILE A 70 1.51 3.57 13.94
N PRO A 71 2.23 2.74 14.73
CA PRO A 71 3.44 3.18 15.42
C PRO A 71 4.52 3.69 14.46
N GLN A 72 5.29 4.69 14.89
CA GLN A 72 6.43 5.21 14.13
C GLN A 72 7.51 4.14 13.96
N ALA A 73 8.28 4.22 12.87
CA ALA A 73 9.42 3.36 12.57
C ALA A 73 9.12 1.88 12.86
N SER A 74 7.95 1.40 12.41
CA SER A 74 7.44 0.08 12.77
C SER A 74 7.33 -0.88 11.58
N CYS A 75 7.45 -0.40 10.32
CA CYS A 75 7.25 -1.23 9.15
C CYS A 75 8.49 -1.31 8.27
N ASN A 76 8.78 -2.53 7.79
CA ASN A 76 9.82 -2.83 6.81
C ASN A 76 9.28 -2.81 5.38
N PHE A 77 7.96 -2.96 5.23
CA PHE A 77 7.31 -3.02 3.93
C PHE A 77 5.89 -2.45 4.00
N VAL A 78 5.55 -1.59 3.05
CA VAL A 78 4.21 -1.06 2.85
C VAL A 78 3.69 -1.56 1.51
N PHE A 79 2.47 -2.05 1.48
CA PHE A 79 1.84 -2.62 0.30
C PHE A 79 0.43 -2.05 0.12
N SER A 80 0.08 -1.75 -1.13
CA SER A 80 -1.29 -1.41 -1.49
C SER A 80 -1.59 -1.85 -2.92
N TRP A 81 -2.71 -2.55 -3.09
CA TRP A 81 -3.22 -2.97 -4.39
C TRP A 81 -4.69 -2.57 -4.54
N ASP A 82 -5.08 -2.06 -5.69
CA ASP A 82 -6.44 -1.62 -6.02
C ASP A 82 -7.06 -0.61 -5.03
N THR A 83 -6.23 0.20 -4.36
CA THR A 83 -6.68 1.21 -3.40
C THR A 83 -6.30 2.62 -3.84
N PHE A 84 -5.04 2.83 -4.22
CA PHE A 84 -4.57 4.16 -4.63
C PHE A 84 -5.16 4.63 -5.96
N VAL A 85 -5.73 3.75 -6.75
CA VAL A 85 -6.50 4.08 -7.96
C VAL A 85 -7.73 4.94 -7.66
N PHE A 86 -8.28 4.86 -6.43
CA PHE A 86 -9.44 5.63 -5.97
C PHE A 86 -9.07 6.97 -5.33
N PHE A 87 -7.79 7.28 -5.17
CA PHE A 87 -7.33 8.45 -4.45
C PHE A 87 -6.94 9.59 -5.40
N THR A 88 -7.34 10.81 -5.04
CA THR A 88 -6.79 12.02 -5.65
C THR A 88 -5.31 12.15 -5.29
N GLN A 89 -4.56 12.95 -6.06
CA GLN A 89 -3.14 13.21 -5.77
C GLN A 89 -2.93 13.75 -4.34
N ASN A 90 -3.83 14.60 -3.86
CA ASN A 90 -3.78 15.10 -2.49
C ASN A 90 -3.94 13.99 -1.44
N HIS A 91 -4.86 13.05 -1.65
CA HIS A 91 -5.00 11.89 -0.77
C HIS A 91 -3.78 10.97 -0.80
N ILE A 92 -3.19 10.77 -1.98
CA ILE A 92 -1.96 10.00 -2.15
C ILE A 92 -0.81 10.66 -1.38
N GLN A 93 -0.66 11.97 -1.49
CA GLN A 93 0.36 12.72 -0.77
C GLN A 93 0.21 12.57 0.75
N HIS A 94 -1.02 12.68 1.29
CA HIS A 94 -1.26 12.48 2.72
C HIS A 94 -0.85 11.07 3.18
N TYR A 95 -1.19 10.03 2.40
CA TYR A 95 -0.74 8.68 2.72
C TYR A 95 0.78 8.52 2.65
N LEU A 96 1.42 9.05 1.61
CA LEU A 96 2.88 8.97 1.48
C LEU A 96 3.59 9.68 2.64
N HIS A 97 3.08 10.85 3.07
CA HIS A 97 3.58 11.57 4.24
C HIS A 97 3.50 10.71 5.52
N ASP A 98 2.35 10.11 5.80
CA ASP A 98 2.16 9.26 6.98
C ASP A 98 3.00 7.96 6.91
N ILE A 99 3.06 7.34 5.73
CA ILE A 99 3.89 6.16 5.47
C ILE A 99 5.36 6.44 5.77
N GLN A 100 5.84 7.64 5.45
CA GLN A 100 7.22 8.07 5.73
C GLN A 100 7.56 7.98 7.22
N ARG A 101 6.63 8.36 8.08
CA ARG A 101 6.75 8.25 9.53
C ARG A 101 6.79 6.79 10.03
N ILE A 102 6.01 5.92 9.38
CA ILE A 102 5.79 4.52 9.80
C ILE A 102 6.94 3.62 9.34
N MET A 103 7.49 3.85 8.17
CA MET A 103 8.59 3.06 7.62
C MET A 103 9.89 3.29 8.39
N ILE A 104 10.65 2.22 8.62
CA ILE A 104 12.04 2.33 9.08
C ILE A 104 12.95 2.76 7.93
N PRO A 105 14.14 3.34 8.18
CA PRO A 105 15.14 3.57 7.12
C PRO A 105 15.44 2.28 6.36
N GLY A 106 15.54 2.38 5.05
CA GLY A 106 15.78 1.24 4.17
C GLY A 106 14.54 0.40 3.82
N ALA A 107 13.38 0.68 4.42
CA ALA A 107 12.12 0.00 4.11
C ALA A 107 11.63 0.29 2.69
N TYR A 108 10.83 -0.64 2.15
CA TYR A 108 10.25 -0.52 0.81
C TYR A 108 8.75 -0.32 0.85
N GLY A 109 8.23 0.40 -0.15
CA GLY A 109 6.81 0.50 -0.44
C GLY A 109 6.50 -0.02 -1.83
N PHE A 110 5.32 -0.64 -1.99
CA PHE A 110 4.74 -1.03 -3.27
C PHE A 110 3.31 -0.50 -3.35
N ILE A 111 3.03 0.31 -4.35
CA ILE A 111 1.70 0.89 -4.57
C ILE A 111 1.26 0.63 -6.01
N HIS A 112 0.06 0.06 -6.18
CA HIS A 112 -0.65 0.03 -7.46
C HIS A 112 -1.44 1.35 -7.61
N TYR A 113 -1.32 2.01 -8.77
CA TYR A 113 -1.96 3.29 -9.07
C TYR A 113 -2.51 3.30 -10.50
N ALA A 114 -3.46 4.21 -10.78
CA ALA A 114 -3.93 4.47 -12.13
C ALA A 114 -2.87 5.25 -12.92
N ASP A 115 -2.54 4.78 -14.13
CA ASP A 115 -1.69 5.54 -15.06
C ASP A 115 -2.47 5.92 -16.33
N CYS A 116 -3.03 7.11 -16.33
CA CYS A 116 -3.88 7.62 -17.42
C CYS A 116 -3.12 7.96 -18.72
N HIS A 117 -1.82 7.64 -18.82
CA HIS A 117 -1.15 7.50 -20.10
C HIS A 117 -1.64 6.27 -20.88
N TYR A 118 -2.23 5.28 -20.21
CA TYR A 118 -2.87 4.14 -20.83
C TYR A 118 -4.38 4.37 -21.01
N ASP A 119 -4.89 4.09 -22.20
CA ASP A 119 -6.29 4.33 -22.55
C ASP A 119 -7.29 3.67 -21.60
N GLN A 120 -7.01 2.48 -21.12
CA GLN A 120 -7.92 1.76 -20.22
C GLN A 120 -8.06 2.48 -18.87
N ASP A 121 -6.95 2.92 -18.27
CA ASP A 121 -6.94 3.67 -17.02
C ASP A 121 -7.63 5.03 -17.21
N LEU A 122 -7.35 5.71 -18.33
CA LEU A 122 -8.00 6.96 -18.69
C LEU A 122 -9.52 6.79 -18.84
N GLN A 123 -10.00 5.71 -19.46
CA GLN A 123 -11.44 5.44 -19.57
C GLN A 123 -12.09 5.17 -18.21
N LEU A 124 -11.41 4.45 -17.32
CA LEU A 124 -11.88 4.24 -15.95
C LEU A 124 -11.97 5.57 -15.18
N ALA A 125 -10.97 6.43 -15.31
CA ALA A 125 -10.98 7.76 -14.70
C ALA A 125 -12.09 8.66 -15.28
N LYS A 126 -12.29 8.70 -16.62
CA LYS A 126 -13.37 9.46 -17.26
C LYS A 126 -14.76 9.01 -16.82
N ARG A 127 -14.94 7.74 -16.49
CA ARG A 127 -16.21 7.18 -16.00
C ARG A 127 -16.40 7.37 -14.48
N GLY A 128 -15.41 7.95 -13.79
CA GLY A 128 -15.47 8.15 -12.34
C GLY A 128 -15.24 6.90 -11.50
N TYR A 129 -14.78 5.80 -12.10
CA TYR A 129 -14.42 4.60 -11.36
C TYR A 129 -13.06 4.75 -10.66
N TRP A 130 -12.11 5.44 -11.28
CA TRP A 130 -10.79 5.74 -10.74
C TRP A 130 -10.54 7.25 -10.71
N ASN A 131 -9.56 7.69 -9.96
CA ASN A 131 -9.08 9.06 -10.05
C ASN A 131 -8.01 9.19 -11.15
N TYR A 132 -7.96 10.37 -11.76
CA TYR A 132 -6.95 10.69 -12.75
C TYR A 132 -5.59 10.81 -12.09
N ASN A 133 -4.63 10.01 -12.58
CA ASN A 133 -3.24 10.09 -12.20
C ASN A 133 -2.35 9.71 -13.40
N THR A 134 -1.05 9.95 -13.30
CA THR A 134 -0.06 9.58 -14.32
C THR A 134 1.20 9.09 -13.64
N LYS A 135 2.04 8.38 -14.39
CA LYS A 135 3.35 7.93 -13.93
C LYS A 135 4.19 9.10 -13.40
N ASP A 136 4.24 10.21 -14.16
CA ASP A 136 5.06 11.39 -13.79
C ASP A 136 4.55 12.06 -12.51
N ALA A 137 3.21 12.19 -12.38
CA ALA A 137 2.61 12.75 -11.18
C ALA A 137 2.87 11.85 -9.96
N MET A 138 2.73 10.53 -10.10
CA MET A 138 3.01 9.58 -9.01
C MET A 138 4.48 9.61 -8.62
N GLN A 139 5.40 9.63 -9.60
CA GLN A 139 6.83 9.74 -9.32
C GLN A 139 7.14 11.00 -8.52
N LYS A 140 6.62 12.15 -8.97
CA LYS A 140 6.80 13.42 -8.28
C LYS A 140 6.28 13.38 -6.83
N LEU A 141 5.10 12.83 -6.59
CA LEU A 141 4.54 12.71 -5.24
C LEU A 141 5.43 11.86 -4.31
N ILE A 142 5.98 10.76 -4.84
CA ILE A 142 6.88 9.88 -4.08
C ILE A 142 8.19 10.62 -3.74
N GLU A 143 8.78 11.30 -4.70
CA GLU A 143 10.04 12.04 -4.53
C GLU A 143 9.88 13.26 -3.61
N ASP A 144 8.77 14.01 -3.73
CA ASP A 144 8.47 15.18 -2.88
C ASP A 144 8.37 14.79 -1.39
N GLU A 145 7.96 13.56 -1.07
CA GLU A 145 7.92 13.03 0.31
C GLU A 145 9.26 12.40 0.76
N GLY A 146 10.31 12.55 -0.03
CA GLY A 146 11.68 12.17 0.33
C GLY A 146 11.99 10.69 0.10
N TYR A 147 11.19 9.97 -0.67
CA TYR A 147 11.49 8.60 -1.04
C TYR A 147 12.37 8.51 -2.29
N GLN A 148 13.12 7.44 -2.38
CA GLN A 148 13.80 7.03 -3.60
C GLN A 148 12.87 6.14 -4.42
N VAL A 149 12.56 6.52 -5.65
CA VAL A 149 11.88 5.64 -6.61
C VAL A 149 12.85 4.55 -7.05
N VAL A 150 12.46 3.29 -6.89
CA VAL A 150 13.25 2.12 -7.26
C VAL A 150 12.81 1.59 -8.61
N GLU A 151 11.50 1.49 -8.83
CA GLU A 151 10.93 0.99 -10.08
C GLU A 151 9.52 1.54 -10.26
N MET A 152 9.19 1.91 -11.49
CA MET A 152 7.82 2.21 -11.90
C MET A 152 7.56 1.53 -13.23
N ASN A 153 6.60 0.62 -13.27
CA ASN A 153 6.32 -0.19 -14.45
C ASN A 153 4.84 -0.58 -14.53
N THR A 154 4.46 -1.18 -15.65
CA THR A 154 3.11 -1.71 -15.90
C THR A 154 3.26 -3.13 -16.40
N PHE A 155 2.79 -4.15 -15.67
CA PHE A 155 2.94 -5.54 -16.07
C PHE A 155 1.72 -6.10 -16.82
N ARG A 156 0.61 -5.37 -16.84
CA ARG A 156 -0.59 -5.62 -17.68
C ARG A 156 -1.43 -4.36 -17.72
N PRO A 157 -2.35 -4.22 -18.67
CA PRO A 157 -3.31 -3.11 -18.67
C PRO A 157 -3.97 -2.95 -17.29
N THR A 158 -4.14 -1.72 -16.85
CA THR A 158 -4.70 -1.35 -15.53
C THR A 158 -3.91 -1.86 -14.31
N ALA A 159 -2.62 -2.11 -14.47
CA ALA A 159 -1.77 -2.61 -13.38
C ALA A 159 -0.40 -1.89 -13.32
N SER A 160 -0.46 -0.56 -13.30
CA SER A 160 0.72 0.29 -13.10
C SER A 160 1.09 0.35 -11.62
N TYR A 161 2.38 0.22 -11.31
CA TYR A 161 2.86 0.20 -9.95
C TYR A 161 4.13 1.04 -9.76
N ALA A 162 4.34 1.46 -8.54
CA ALA A 162 5.56 2.08 -8.07
C ALA A 162 6.15 1.28 -6.90
N ILE A 163 7.45 1.04 -6.98
CA ILE A 163 8.27 0.55 -5.88
C ILE A 163 9.16 1.71 -5.45
N PHE A 164 9.14 2.02 -4.18
CA PHE A 164 9.94 3.08 -3.59
C PHE A 164 10.60 2.63 -2.30
N ARG A 165 11.62 3.35 -1.88
CA ARG A 165 12.40 3.05 -0.69
C ARG A 165 12.53 4.30 0.17
N LYS A 166 12.39 4.14 1.47
CA LYS A 166 12.80 5.16 2.43
C LYS A 166 14.32 5.13 2.56
N PRO A 167 15.03 6.25 2.34
CA PRO A 167 16.48 6.34 2.54
C PRO A 167 16.94 5.97 3.95
#